data_70063e8583f77a48b32a95b326e9d215
#
_entry.id   70063e8583f77a48b32a95b326e9d215
#
_cell.length_a   1.000
_cell.length_b   1.000
_cell.length_c   1.000
_cell.angle_alpha   90.00
_cell.angle_beta   90.00
_cell.angle_gamma   90.00
#
_symmetry.space_group_name_H-M   'P 1'
#
loop_
_entity.id
_entity.type
_entity.pdbx_description
1 polymer ?
#
loop_
_entity_poly.entity_id
_entity_poly.type
_entity_poly.pdbx_seq_one_letter_code
_entity_poly.pdbx_strand_id
1 'polypeptide(L)'
;MHVQKAFPRNVSQRRACKVLGQPRSTQRYCGGNSGDEERLVQRIIELARDYGRYGYRRIMALLREEGWQINHKRMLRLWRREGLKVPAKQPKRKRLWFNDGSCVRRRPEYKDHVWSYVFVMSRSDGGRPMKMLTIIDEYTRECLAIVVERRLNSEDVLATLFGLFIEHGVPEYIRSDNGSEFTAKAVREWLSNVGVRTPYIEPGSPWENGYNESFNGKFRDELLNGEIFETLFEAKVLIERWRKEYNTFRPHSALGYLPPAPEPIEAIQTVSATLQLSV
;
A
#
# COMPACT_ATOMS: atom_id res chain seq x y z
N MET A 1 -23.29 33.04 -0.76
CA MET A 1 -24.41 33.98 -1.00
C MET A 1 -23.93 35.38 -0.66
N HIS A 2 -23.92 36.32 -1.61
CA HIS A 2 -23.51 37.69 -1.34
C HIS A 2 -24.62 38.41 -0.53
N VAL A 3 -24.27 38.93 0.65
CA VAL A 3 -25.20 39.67 1.54
C VAL A 3 -25.88 40.85 0.84
N GLN A 4 -25.27 41.45 -0.17
CA GLN A 4 -25.87 42.54 -0.96
C GLN A 4 -27.09 42.17 -1.77
N LYS A 5 -27.35 40.85 -2.03
CA LYS A 5 -28.57 40.41 -2.72
C LYS A 5 -29.81 40.31 -1.80
N ALA A 6 -29.58 40.28 -0.48
CA ALA A 6 -30.65 40.08 0.52
C ALA A 6 -31.17 41.39 1.14
N PHE A 7 -30.55 42.55 0.86
CA PHE A 7 -30.90 43.83 1.44
C PHE A 7 -31.18 44.90 0.38
N PRO A 8 -32.11 45.87 0.66
CA PRO A 8 -32.36 47.02 -0.23
C PRO A 8 -31.07 47.77 -0.50
N ARG A 9 -30.97 48.42 -1.68
CA ARG A 9 -29.76 49.13 -2.16
C ARG A 9 -29.23 50.22 -1.20
N ASN A 10 -30.03 50.65 -0.20
CA ASN A 10 -29.68 51.72 0.73
C ASN A 10 -29.00 51.25 2.02
N VAL A 11 -28.77 49.94 2.20
CA VAL A 11 -28.12 49.41 3.42
C VAL A 11 -26.63 49.21 3.17
N SER A 12 -25.78 49.86 3.98
CA SER A 12 -24.34 49.66 3.89
C SER A 12 -23.93 48.26 4.27
N GLN A 13 -22.91 47.71 3.60
CA GLN A 13 -22.35 46.37 3.89
C GLN A 13 -22.00 46.18 5.38
N ARG A 14 -21.51 47.28 6.03
CA ARG A 14 -21.21 47.26 7.48
C ARG A 14 -22.44 46.98 8.33
N ARG A 15 -23.55 47.64 8.00
CA ARG A 15 -24.83 47.51 8.74
C ARG A 15 -25.45 46.12 8.49
N ALA A 16 -25.43 45.65 7.25
CA ALA A 16 -25.92 44.34 6.89
C ALA A 16 -25.12 43.21 7.58
N CYS A 17 -23.81 43.29 7.61
CA CYS A 17 -22.95 42.32 8.31
C CYS A 17 -23.19 42.32 9.83
N LYS A 18 -23.44 43.51 10.44
CA LYS A 18 -23.76 43.63 11.87
C LYS A 18 -25.09 42.97 12.19
N VAL A 19 -26.11 43.16 11.37
CA VAL A 19 -27.45 42.57 11.56
C VAL A 19 -27.43 41.05 11.42
N LEU A 20 -26.62 40.53 10.49
CA LEU A 20 -26.47 39.10 10.24
C LEU A 20 -25.45 38.40 11.15
N GLY A 21 -24.80 39.15 12.05
CA GLY A 21 -23.74 38.59 12.90
C GLY A 21 -22.53 38.03 12.13
N GLN A 22 -22.29 38.51 10.88
CA GLN A 22 -21.29 37.97 9.99
C GLN A 22 -20.10 38.93 9.83
N PRO A 23 -18.83 38.46 10.01
CA PRO A 23 -17.64 39.31 9.81
C PRO A 23 -17.56 39.87 8.39
N ARG A 24 -17.18 41.13 8.23
CA ARG A 24 -17.01 41.77 6.91
C ARG A 24 -15.90 41.12 6.08
N SER A 25 -14.86 40.54 6.72
CA SER A 25 -13.81 39.77 6.06
C SER A 25 -14.38 38.56 5.32
N THR A 26 -15.34 37.86 5.91
CA THR A 26 -16.04 36.71 5.30
C THR A 26 -16.81 37.12 4.03
N GLN A 27 -17.40 38.34 4.04
CA GLN A 27 -18.15 38.86 2.90
C GLN A 27 -17.23 39.30 1.74
N ARG A 28 -16.05 39.77 2.08
CA ARG A 28 -15.04 40.22 1.09
C ARG A 28 -14.13 39.11 0.61
N TYR A 29 -14.24 37.95 1.24
CA TYR A 29 -13.46 36.78 0.83
C TYR A 29 -13.93 36.30 -0.54
N CYS A 30 -13.23 36.69 -1.56
CA CYS A 30 -13.29 36.05 -2.87
C CYS A 30 -12.30 34.88 -2.81
N GLY A 31 -12.83 33.65 -2.82
CA GLY A 31 -12.00 32.48 -2.98
C GLY A 31 -11.19 32.65 -4.28
N GLY A 32 -9.88 32.84 -4.19
CA GLY A 32 -9.03 32.85 -5.37
C GLY A 32 -9.14 31.49 -6.06
N ASN A 33 -9.83 31.43 -7.18
CA ASN A 33 -9.63 30.35 -8.14
C ASN A 33 -8.22 30.56 -8.69
N SER A 34 -7.23 29.92 -8.11
CA SER A 34 -5.95 29.80 -8.77
C SER A 34 -6.17 28.85 -9.95
N GLY A 35 -5.75 29.24 -11.18
CA GLY A 35 -5.81 28.35 -12.36
C GLY A 35 -5.10 27.00 -12.17
N ASP A 36 -4.37 26.89 -11.08
CA ASP A 36 -3.77 25.68 -10.52
C ASP A 36 -4.80 24.68 -9.92
N GLU A 37 -5.94 25.16 -9.41
CA GLU A 37 -6.91 24.27 -8.74
C GLU A 37 -7.62 23.33 -9.72
N GLU A 38 -7.94 23.78 -10.92
CA GLU A 38 -8.60 22.95 -11.94
C GLU A 38 -7.65 21.83 -12.43
N ARG A 39 -6.38 22.19 -12.72
CA ARG A 39 -5.35 21.21 -13.10
C ARG A 39 -5.10 20.19 -12.00
N LEU A 40 -5.01 20.67 -10.75
CA LEU A 40 -4.87 19.81 -9.58
C LEU A 40 -6.04 18.85 -9.42
N VAL A 41 -7.28 19.31 -9.60
CA VAL A 41 -8.49 18.50 -9.51
C VAL A 41 -8.50 17.41 -10.59
N GLN A 42 -8.18 17.76 -11.83
CA GLN A 42 -8.06 16.78 -12.91
C GLN A 42 -7.05 15.70 -12.55
N ARG A 43 -5.88 16.08 -12.04
CA ARG A 43 -4.85 15.12 -11.65
C ARG A 43 -5.29 14.24 -10.47
N ILE A 44 -6.01 14.77 -9.48
CA ILE A 44 -6.61 14.02 -8.39
C ILE A 44 -7.59 12.95 -8.91
N ILE A 45 -8.43 13.32 -9.88
CA ILE A 45 -9.43 12.41 -10.47
C ILE A 45 -8.74 11.28 -11.26
N GLU A 46 -7.72 11.60 -12.06
CA GLU A 46 -6.93 10.61 -12.79
C GLU A 46 -6.31 9.59 -11.84
N LEU A 47 -5.56 10.05 -10.82
CA LEU A 47 -4.94 9.18 -9.83
C LEU A 47 -5.97 8.37 -9.03
N ALA A 48 -7.14 8.95 -8.72
CA ALA A 48 -8.20 8.23 -8.02
C ALA A 48 -8.86 7.17 -8.90
N ARG A 49 -8.90 7.36 -10.23
CA ARG A 49 -9.37 6.38 -11.20
C ARG A 49 -8.38 5.22 -11.33
N ASP A 50 -7.10 5.54 -11.49
CA ASP A 50 -6.04 4.55 -11.69
C ASP A 50 -5.78 3.74 -10.39
N TYR A 51 -5.91 4.39 -9.24
CA TYR A 51 -5.72 3.80 -7.91
C TYR A 51 -6.98 3.85 -7.06
N GLY A 52 -8.06 3.23 -7.51
CA GLY A 52 -9.39 3.28 -6.88
C GLY A 52 -9.45 2.83 -5.41
N ARG A 53 -8.43 2.12 -4.92
CA ARG A 53 -8.29 1.68 -3.51
C ARG A 53 -7.44 2.63 -2.66
N TYR A 54 -6.90 3.72 -3.25
CA TYR A 54 -6.12 4.71 -2.51
C TYR A 54 -7.02 5.82 -1.99
N GLY A 55 -6.93 6.07 -0.68
CA GLY A 55 -7.61 7.22 -0.08
C GLY A 55 -6.80 8.51 -0.29
N TYR A 56 -7.45 9.65 -0.05
CA TYR A 56 -6.89 11.00 -0.29
C TYR A 56 -5.46 11.21 0.27
N ARG A 57 -5.05 10.51 1.34
CA ARG A 57 -3.70 10.64 1.91
C ARG A 57 -2.63 10.03 1.01
N ARG A 58 -2.91 8.88 0.38
CA ARG A 58 -1.99 8.26 -0.57
C ARG A 58 -1.95 9.03 -1.87
N ILE A 59 -3.10 9.44 -2.39
CA ILE A 59 -3.16 10.31 -3.58
C ILE A 59 -2.41 11.62 -3.34
N MET A 60 -2.50 12.19 -2.13
CA MET A 60 -1.72 13.39 -1.77
C MET A 60 -0.19 13.11 -1.76
N ALA A 61 0.22 11.91 -1.35
CA ALA A 61 1.64 11.53 -1.39
C ALA A 61 2.14 11.46 -2.83
N LEU A 62 1.40 10.78 -3.73
CA LEU A 62 1.73 10.73 -5.16
C LEU A 62 1.81 12.12 -5.80
N LEU A 63 0.85 13.00 -5.51
CA LEU A 63 0.88 14.37 -5.99
C LEU A 63 2.12 15.13 -5.51
N ARG A 64 2.57 14.88 -4.28
CA ARG A 64 3.80 15.51 -3.76
C ARG A 64 5.06 15.01 -4.44
N GLU A 65 5.12 13.74 -4.79
CA GLU A 65 6.20 13.17 -5.61
C GLU A 65 6.21 13.77 -7.00
N GLU A 66 5.05 14.06 -7.58
CA GLU A 66 4.91 14.83 -8.83
C GLU A 66 5.26 16.33 -8.69
N GLY A 67 5.63 16.81 -7.50
CA GLY A 67 6.02 18.19 -7.23
C GLY A 67 4.87 19.14 -6.84
N TRP A 68 3.64 18.64 -6.67
CA TRP A 68 2.53 19.48 -6.25
C TRP A 68 2.65 19.94 -4.79
N GLN A 69 2.60 21.25 -4.58
CA GLN A 69 2.55 21.84 -3.24
C GLN A 69 1.13 21.83 -2.68
N ILE A 70 0.74 20.75 -2.04
CA ILE A 70 -0.60 20.59 -1.48
C ILE A 70 -0.56 20.23 0.00
N ASN A 71 -1.40 20.91 0.79
CA ASN A 71 -1.59 20.59 2.19
C ASN A 71 -2.82 19.65 2.40
N HIS A 72 -2.86 18.99 3.53
CA HIS A 72 -3.90 18.04 3.89
C HIS A 72 -5.32 18.63 3.86
N LYS A 73 -5.50 19.89 4.31
CA LYS A 73 -6.82 20.53 4.36
C LYS A 73 -7.33 20.83 2.95
N ARG A 74 -6.47 21.33 2.05
CA ARG A 74 -6.81 21.59 0.63
C ARG A 74 -7.17 20.27 -0.06
N MET A 75 -6.33 19.24 0.09
CA MET A 75 -6.58 17.92 -0.48
C MET A 75 -7.91 17.32 -0.03
N LEU A 76 -8.20 17.33 1.26
CA LEU A 76 -9.45 16.78 1.81
C LEU A 76 -10.68 17.56 1.33
N ARG A 77 -10.58 18.90 1.21
CA ARG A 77 -11.63 19.74 0.67
C ARG A 77 -11.96 19.38 -0.76
N LEU A 78 -10.93 19.27 -1.63
CA LEU A 78 -11.11 18.90 -3.03
C LEU A 78 -11.66 17.50 -3.16
N TRP A 79 -11.10 16.52 -2.45
CA TRP A 79 -11.54 15.13 -2.43
C TRP A 79 -13.05 14.99 -2.12
N ARG A 80 -13.53 15.74 -1.13
CA ARG A 80 -14.95 15.75 -0.75
C ARG A 80 -15.82 16.49 -1.77
N ARG A 81 -15.33 17.57 -2.34
CA ARG A 81 -16.04 18.35 -3.36
C ARG A 81 -16.32 17.51 -4.60
N GLU A 82 -15.34 16.74 -5.04
CA GLU A 82 -15.46 15.87 -6.21
C GLU A 82 -16.19 14.54 -5.88
N GLY A 83 -16.70 14.37 -4.66
CA GLY A 83 -17.46 13.18 -4.28
C GLY A 83 -16.65 11.89 -4.23
N LEU A 84 -15.32 11.98 -4.24
CA LEU A 84 -14.43 10.82 -4.24
C LEU A 84 -14.55 10.04 -2.93
N LYS A 85 -14.69 8.73 -3.03
CA LYS A 85 -14.82 7.82 -1.90
C LYS A 85 -14.04 6.53 -2.16
N VAL A 86 -13.37 6.03 -1.14
CA VAL A 86 -12.81 4.67 -1.16
C VAL A 86 -13.86 3.72 -0.59
N PRO A 87 -14.06 2.54 -1.17
CA PRO A 87 -14.96 1.54 -0.61
C PRO A 87 -14.64 1.28 0.87
N ALA A 88 -15.68 1.22 1.69
CA ALA A 88 -15.52 1.00 3.11
C ALA A 88 -14.89 -0.38 3.37
N LYS A 89 -13.91 -0.43 4.26
CA LYS A 89 -13.39 -1.72 4.75
C LYS A 89 -14.48 -2.41 5.56
N GLN A 90 -14.58 -3.72 5.42
CA GLN A 90 -15.46 -4.49 6.31
C GLN A 90 -15.07 -4.22 7.77
N PRO A 91 -16.05 -4.00 8.66
CA PRO A 91 -15.77 -3.78 10.08
C PRO A 91 -15.04 -5.01 10.62
N LYS A 92 -13.95 -4.77 11.33
CA LYS A 92 -13.23 -5.86 12.01
C LYS A 92 -14.18 -6.49 13.03
N ARG A 93 -14.31 -7.81 13.00
CA ARG A 93 -14.98 -8.53 14.09
C ARG A 93 -14.25 -8.21 15.39
N LYS A 94 -14.99 -7.91 16.46
CA LYS A 94 -14.40 -7.66 17.78
C LYS A 94 -13.58 -8.88 18.18
N ARG A 95 -12.37 -8.67 18.71
CA ARG A 95 -11.55 -9.74 19.28
C ARG A 95 -12.28 -10.35 20.47
N LEU A 96 -12.45 -11.66 20.46
CA LEU A 96 -13.03 -12.41 21.55
C LEU A 96 -12.01 -12.77 22.64
N TRP A 97 -10.71 -12.46 22.42
CA TRP A 97 -9.62 -12.87 23.29
C TRP A 97 -8.96 -11.65 23.93
N PHE A 98 -8.74 -11.73 25.24
CA PHE A 98 -7.90 -10.78 25.96
C PHE A 98 -6.45 -11.04 25.59
N ASN A 99 -5.70 -9.97 25.29
CA ASN A 99 -4.26 -10.04 25.16
C ASN A 99 -3.68 -10.00 26.60
N ASP A 100 -3.24 -11.13 27.09
CA ASP A 100 -2.68 -11.26 28.44
C ASP A 100 -1.20 -10.79 28.53
N GLY A 101 -0.64 -10.32 27.42
CA GLY A 101 0.74 -9.85 27.35
C GLY A 101 1.79 -10.95 27.37
N SER A 102 1.39 -12.24 27.36
CA SER A 102 2.29 -13.39 27.43
C SER A 102 3.19 -13.53 26.21
N CYS A 103 2.83 -12.93 25.08
CA CYS A 103 3.58 -13.05 23.83
C CYS A 103 4.48 -11.85 23.58
N VAL A 104 5.78 -12.05 23.67
CA VAL A 104 6.80 -11.06 23.30
C VAL A 104 7.05 -11.16 21.80
N ARG A 105 6.35 -10.34 21.02
CA ARG A 105 6.61 -10.24 19.58
C ARG A 105 7.98 -9.63 19.34
N ARG A 106 8.89 -10.37 18.71
CA ARG A 106 10.13 -9.81 18.21
C ARG A 106 9.85 -8.80 17.12
N ARG A 107 10.24 -7.55 17.33
CA ARG A 107 10.13 -6.49 16.32
C ARG A 107 11.35 -6.51 15.43
N PRO A 108 11.21 -6.32 14.12
CA PRO A 108 12.34 -6.16 13.23
C PRO A 108 13.07 -4.86 13.57
N GLU A 109 14.40 -4.88 13.63
CA GLU A 109 15.23 -3.75 14.03
C GLU A 109 15.98 -3.13 12.83
N TYR A 110 16.28 -3.93 11.80
CA TYR A 110 16.98 -3.51 10.59
C TYR A 110 16.49 -4.33 9.37
N LYS A 111 16.91 -3.91 8.18
CA LYS A 111 16.63 -4.63 6.93
C LYS A 111 17.18 -6.05 7.01
N ASP A 112 16.43 -7.01 6.50
CA ASP A 112 16.76 -8.44 6.48
C ASP A 112 16.95 -9.07 7.88
N HIS A 113 16.44 -8.41 8.93
CA HIS A 113 16.43 -9.00 10.27
C HIS A 113 15.40 -10.13 10.39
N VAL A 114 14.16 -9.85 9.98
CA VAL A 114 13.05 -10.82 10.07
C VAL A 114 12.31 -10.86 8.74
N TRP A 115 12.37 -11.97 8.06
CA TRP A 115 11.48 -12.24 6.94
C TRP A 115 10.26 -13.01 7.42
N SER A 116 9.15 -12.80 6.78
CA SER A 116 7.96 -13.57 7.03
C SER A 116 7.31 -14.02 5.73
N TYR A 117 6.83 -15.25 5.71
CA TYR A 117 6.17 -15.81 4.55
C TYR A 117 4.86 -16.51 4.91
N VAL A 118 3.93 -16.52 3.94
CA VAL A 118 2.62 -17.12 4.11
C VAL A 118 2.05 -17.54 2.75
N PHE A 119 1.15 -18.52 2.75
CA PHE A 119 0.38 -18.87 1.57
C PHE A 119 -0.92 -18.09 1.46
N VAL A 120 -1.19 -17.59 0.25
CA VAL A 120 -2.45 -16.96 -0.13
C VAL A 120 -3.11 -17.83 -1.19
N MET A 121 -4.40 -18.11 -1.02
CA MET A 121 -5.19 -18.90 -1.97
C MET A 121 -6.12 -17.98 -2.76
N SER A 122 -6.22 -18.23 -4.08
CA SER A 122 -7.19 -17.62 -4.98
C SER A 122 -7.65 -18.65 -6.03
N ARG A 123 -8.48 -18.22 -6.97
CA ARG A 123 -8.96 -19.06 -8.08
C ARG A 123 -8.93 -18.24 -9.37
N SER A 124 -8.66 -18.93 -10.48
CA SER A 124 -8.88 -18.38 -11.83
C SER A 124 -10.36 -18.37 -12.17
N ASP A 125 -10.74 -17.68 -13.25
CA ASP A 125 -12.12 -17.57 -13.74
C ASP A 125 -12.79 -18.96 -13.89
N GLY A 126 -12.09 -19.93 -14.47
CA GLY A 126 -12.55 -21.32 -14.55
C GLY A 126 -12.59 -22.08 -13.22
N GLY A 127 -12.54 -21.42 -12.06
CA GLY A 127 -12.62 -22.01 -10.72
C GLY A 127 -11.38 -22.79 -10.27
N ARG A 128 -10.34 -22.89 -11.11
CA ARG A 128 -9.12 -23.66 -10.78
C ARG A 128 -8.33 -22.96 -9.69
N PRO A 129 -7.89 -23.67 -8.62
CA PRO A 129 -7.16 -23.06 -7.52
C PRO A 129 -5.79 -22.54 -7.97
N MET A 130 -5.37 -21.45 -7.35
CA MET A 130 -4.03 -20.88 -7.41
C MET A 130 -3.52 -20.70 -5.99
N LYS A 131 -2.30 -21.13 -5.73
CA LYS A 131 -1.60 -20.99 -4.47
C LYS A 131 -0.44 -20.02 -4.67
N MET A 132 -0.30 -19.06 -3.77
CA MET A 132 0.70 -18.00 -3.86
C MET A 132 1.54 -18.02 -2.58
N LEU A 133 2.85 -18.12 -2.73
CA LEU A 133 3.80 -17.92 -1.63
C LEU A 133 4.21 -16.47 -1.62
N THR A 134 3.92 -15.74 -0.54
CA THR A 134 4.33 -14.35 -0.35
C THR A 134 5.44 -14.29 0.70
N ILE A 135 6.54 -13.58 0.40
CA ILE A 135 7.68 -13.38 1.30
C ILE A 135 7.92 -11.88 1.44
N ILE A 136 7.95 -11.39 2.67
CA ILE A 136 8.16 -9.97 2.97
C ILE A 136 9.28 -9.78 3.99
N ASP A 137 10.03 -8.69 3.86
CA ASP A 137 10.86 -8.17 4.94
C ASP A 137 9.99 -7.35 5.90
N GLU A 138 9.93 -7.75 7.15
CA GLU A 138 9.09 -7.09 8.16
C GLU A 138 9.58 -5.69 8.53
N TYR A 139 10.85 -5.35 8.32
CA TYR A 139 11.39 -4.03 8.61
C TYR A 139 11.06 -3.02 7.52
N THR A 140 11.52 -3.27 6.30
CA THR A 140 11.32 -2.39 5.15
C THR A 140 9.89 -2.43 4.62
N ARG A 141 9.12 -3.48 4.89
CA ARG A 141 7.81 -3.80 4.28
C ARG A 141 7.91 -4.21 2.82
N GLU A 142 9.08 -4.42 2.32
CA GLU A 142 9.34 -4.89 0.97
C GLU A 142 8.74 -6.28 0.76
N CYS A 143 8.10 -6.47 -0.38
CA CYS A 143 7.67 -7.78 -0.85
C CYS A 143 8.79 -8.40 -1.67
N LEU A 144 9.56 -9.29 -1.06
CA LEU A 144 10.72 -9.93 -1.68
C LEU A 144 10.30 -10.86 -2.83
N ALA A 145 9.25 -11.65 -2.63
CA ALA A 145 8.72 -12.53 -3.67
C ALA A 145 7.20 -12.77 -3.54
N ILE A 146 6.56 -13.03 -4.69
CA ILE A 146 5.24 -13.66 -4.79
C ILE A 146 5.34 -14.76 -5.85
N VAL A 147 5.44 -16.00 -5.42
CA VAL A 147 5.46 -17.16 -6.32
C VAL A 147 4.03 -17.68 -6.50
N VAL A 148 3.59 -17.81 -7.75
CA VAL A 148 2.21 -18.19 -8.09
C VAL A 148 2.22 -19.52 -8.84
N GLU A 149 1.58 -20.56 -8.28
CA GLU A 149 1.48 -21.87 -8.91
C GLU A 149 0.11 -22.52 -8.62
N ARG A 150 -0.20 -23.59 -9.35
CA ARG A 150 -1.39 -24.42 -9.04
C ARG A 150 -1.19 -25.21 -7.75
N ARG A 151 0.04 -25.66 -7.52
CA ARG A 151 0.47 -26.38 -6.31
C ARG A 151 1.84 -25.84 -5.92
N LEU A 152 2.05 -25.65 -4.66
CA LEU A 152 3.32 -25.25 -4.08
C LEU A 152 3.60 -26.23 -2.92
N ASN A 153 4.76 -26.84 -2.97
CA ASN A 153 5.28 -27.78 -1.98
C ASN A 153 6.48 -27.21 -1.21
N SER A 154 7.10 -28.00 -0.36
CA SER A 154 8.26 -27.58 0.41
C SER A 154 9.51 -27.31 -0.45
N GLU A 155 9.67 -28.01 -1.57
CA GLU A 155 10.79 -27.80 -2.50
C GLU A 155 10.69 -26.44 -3.19
N ASP A 156 9.48 -26.03 -3.60
CA ASP A 156 9.23 -24.71 -4.18
C ASP A 156 9.54 -23.59 -3.18
N VAL A 157 9.21 -23.79 -1.91
CA VAL A 157 9.57 -22.85 -0.83
C VAL A 157 11.08 -22.75 -0.68
N LEU A 158 11.78 -23.89 -0.63
CA LEU A 158 13.25 -23.94 -0.51
C LEU A 158 13.93 -23.28 -1.70
N ALA A 159 13.49 -23.59 -2.93
CA ALA A 159 14.05 -22.98 -4.13
C ALA A 159 13.88 -21.45 -4.14
N THR A 160 12.71 -20.97 -3.70
CA THR A 160 12.43 -19.53 -3.60
C THR A 160 13.30 -18.87 -2.54
N LEU A 161 13.41 -19.45 -1.35
CA LEU A 161 14.22 -18.91 -0.26
C LEU A 161 15.72 -18.92 -0.66
N PHE A 162 16.18 -19.97 -1.30
CA PHE A 162 17.56 -20.06 -1.78
C PHE A 162 17.89 -18.93 -2.77
N GLY A 163 17.02 -18.68 -3.76
CA GLY A 163 17.19 -17.55 -4.68
C GLY A 163 17.27 -16.21 -3.96
N LEU A 164 16.36 -15.98 -3.01
CA LEU A 164 16.35 -14.74 -2.22
C LEU A 164 17.59 -14.59 -1.32
N PHE A 165 18.13 -15.69 -0.79
CA PHE A 165 19.36 -15.65 0.01
C PHE A 165 20.58 -15.25 -0.83
N ILE A 166 20.59 -15.59 -2.12
CA ILE A 166 21.64 -15.15 -3.05
C ILE A 166 21.51 -13.65 -3.34
N GLU A 167 20.28 -13.14 -3.50
CA GLU A 167 20.03 -11.75 -3.90
C GLU A 167 20.13 -10.77 -2.72
N HIS A 168 19.59 -11.14 -1.54
CA HIS A 168 19.44 -10.25 -0.38
C HIS A 168 20.34 -10.62 0.79
N GLY A 169 20.98 -11.80 0.75
CA GLY A 169 21.63 -12.38 1.92
C GLY A 169 20.69 -13.19 2.80
N VAL A 170 21.25 -13.82 3.83
CA VAL A 170 20.52 -14.71 4.74
C VAL A 170 19.95 -13.88 5.89
N PRO A 171 18.63 -13.88 6.13
CA PRO A 171 18.03 -13.17 7.26
C PRO A 171 18.35 -13.87 8.60
N GLU A 172 18.33 -13.12 9.70
CA GLU A 172 18.55 -13.73 11.02
C GLU A 172 17.35 -14.61 11.43
N TYR A 173 16.14 -14.18 11.08
CA TYR A 173 14.91 -14.88 11.41
C TYR A 173 13.99 -15.04 10.23
N ILE A 174 13.36 -16.21 10.13
CA ILE A 174 12.24 -16.44 9.23
C ILE A 174 11.02 -16.88 10.04
N ARG A 175 9.94 -16.13 9.90
CA ARG A 175 8.64 -16.39 10.53
C ARG A 175 7.67 -16.97 9.51
N SER A 176 6.99 -18.05 9.87
CA SER A 176 5.93 -18.66 9.07
C SER A 176 4.71 -18.95 9.91
N ASP A 177 3.56 -19.14 9.26
CA ASP A 177 2.44 -19.79 9.91
C ASP A 177 2.71 -21.30 10.13
N ASN A 178 1.80 -21.96 10.86
CA ASN A 178 1.94 -23.39 11.16
C ASN A 178 1.37 -24.28 10.03
N GLY A 179 1.37 -23.82 8.77
CA GLY A 179 0.93 -24.62 7.63
C GLY A 179 1.78 -25.90 7.45
N SER A 180 1.19 -26.96 6.94
CA SER A 180 1.84 -28.25 6.74
C SER A 180 3.10 -28.18 5.89
N GLU A 181 3.12 -27.30 4.90
CA GLU A 181 4.24 -27.09 3.99
C GLU A 181 5.43 -26.41 4.66
N PHE A 182 5.19 -25.64 5.73
CA PHE A 182 6.21 -24.93 6.50
C PHE A 182 6.73 -25.74 7.67
N THR A 183 5.89 -26.67 8.16
CA THR A 183 6.31 -27.64 9.17
C THR A 183 7.06 -28.81 8.57
N ALA A 184 7.18 -28.86 7.23
CA ALA A 184 7.93 -29.88 6.56
C ALA A 184 9.36 -29.95 7.14
N LYS A 185 9.74 -31.13 7.59
CA LYS A 185 11.05 -31.41 8.23
C LYS A 185 12.20 -30.88 7.37
N ALA A 186 12.11 -31.06 6.06
CA ALA A 186 13.11 -30.61 5.10
C ALA A 186 13.37 -29.07 5.14
N VAL A 187 12.30 -28.26 5.24
CA VAL A 187 12.43 -26.79 5.31
C VAL A 187 13.11 -26.39 6.62
N ARG A 188 12.72 -27.00 7.74
CA ARG A 188 13.32 -26.73 9.05
C ARG A 188 14.79 -27.09 9.11
N GLU A 189 15.12 -28.29 8.67
CA GLU A 189 16.50 -28.80 8.65
C GLU A 189 17.38 -27.92 7.78
N TRP A 190 16.90 -27.54 6.60
CA TRP A 190 17.64 -26.66 5.71
C TRP A 190 17.88 -25.27 6.33
N LEU A 191 16.85 -24.63 6.86
CA LEU A 191 16.97 -23.33 7.52
C LEU A 191 17.93 -23.37 8.72
N SER A 192 17.87 -24.43 9.53
CA SER A 192 18.79 -24.67 10.63
C SER A 192 20.24 -24.81 10.17
N ASN A 193 20.47 -25.56 9.08
CA ASN A 193 21.80 -25.75 8.48
C ASN A 193 22.42 -24.46 7.96
N VAL A 194 21.58 -23.55 7.45
CA VAL A 194 22.01 -22.22 6.97
C VAL A 194 22.15 -21.21 8.12
N GLY A 195 21.79 -21.59 9.36
CA GLY A 195 21.91 -20.74 10.54
C GLY A 195 20.73 -19.79 10.78
N VAL A 196 19.64 -19.96 10.05
CA VAL A 196 18.42 -19.15 10.18
C VAL A 196 17.60 -19.63 11.38
N ARG A 197 17.26 -18.71 12.28
CA ARG A 197 16.36 -19.00 13.39
C ARG A 197 14.89 -18.91 12.93
N THR A 198 14.13 -19.95 13.24
CA THR A 198 12.70 -20.03 12.89
C THR A 198 11.83 -19.86 14.15
N PRO A 199 11.49 -18.64 14.56
CA PRO A 199 10.51 -18.43 15.60
C PRO A 199 9.13 -18.86 15.07
N TYR A 200 8.59 -19.96 15.59
CA TYR A 200 7.24 -20.39 15.26
C TYR A 200 6.21 -19.48 15.92
N ILE A 201 5.15 -19.22 15.19
CA ILE A 201 3.95 -18.58 15.73
C ILE A 201 3.31 -19.60 16.67
N GLU A 202 3.15 -19.26 17.94
CA GLU A 202 2.46 -20.16 18.88
C GLU A 202 1.02 -20.41 18.41
N PRO A 203 0.53 -21.65 18.52
CA PRO A 203 -0.86 -21.95 18.20
C PRO A 203 -1.80 -21.04 19.00
N GLY A 204 -2.65 -20.27 18.29
CA GLY A 204 -3.54 -19.30 18.92
C GLY A 204 -3.01 -17.86 18.98
N SER A 205 -1.80 -17.57 18.46
CA SER A 205 -1.18 -16.25 18.45
C SER A 205 -1.17 -15.59 17.06
N PRO A 206 -2.33 -15.35 16.41
CA PRO A 206 -2.39 -14.79 15.05
C PRO A 206 -1.79 -13.37 14.95
N TRP A 207 -1.70 -12.63 16.06
CA TRP A 207 -1.10 -11.29 16.10
C TRP A 207 0.41 -11.30 15.81
N GLU A 208 1.10 -12.43 15.93
CA GLU A 208 2.51 -12.55 15.58
C GLU A 208 2.75 -12.38 14.09
N ASN A 209 1.75 -12.74 13.26
CA ASN A 209 1.81 -12.62 11.80
C ASN A 209 1.18 -11.31 11.24
N GLY A 210 1.01 -10.30 12.09
CA GLY A 210 0.30 -9.07 11.70
C GLY A 210 0.91 -8.31 10.51
N TYR A 211 2.18 -8.53 10.16
CA TYR A 211 2.80 -7.94 8.98
C TYR A 211 2.30 -8.62 7.70
N ASN A 212 2.30 -9.95 7.67
CA ASN A 212 1.74 -10.72 6.57
C ASN A 212 0.24 -10.52 6.43
N GLU A 213 -0.52 -10.50 7.53
CA GLU A 213 -1.96 -10.21 7.49
C GLU A 213 -2.23 -8.83 6.87
N SER A 214 -1.44 -7.82 7.28
CA SER A 214 -1.55 -6.47 6.72
C SER A 214 -1.17 -6.42 5.24
N PHE A 215 -0.13 -7.14 4.83
CA PHE A 215 0.29 -7.26 3.43
C PHE A 215 -0.78 -7.97 2.60
N ASN A 216 -1.20 -9.15 3.02
CA ASN A 216 -2.20 -9.95 2.32
C ASN A 216 -3.56 -9.25 2.22
N GLY A 217 -3.93 -8.48 3.26
CA GLY A 217 -5.11 -7.64 3.21
C GLY A 217 -5.05 -6.58 2.12
N LYS A 218 -3.87 -6.01 1.84
CA LYS A 218 -3.66 -5.07 0.73
C LYS A 218 -3.62 -5.77 -0.62
N PHE A 219 -2.89 -6.88 -0.70
CA PHE A 219 -2.79 -7.69 -1.90
C PHE A 219 -4.18 -8.17 -2.38
N ARG A 220 -5.02 -8.64 -1.46
CA ARG A 220 -6.41 -8.98 -1.77
C ARG A 220 -7.25 -7.78 -2.17
N ASP A 221 -7.17 -6.69 -1.41
CA ASP A 221 -8.00 -5.50 -1.60
C ASP A 221 -7.64 -4.75 -2.88
N GLU A 222 -6.36 -4.66 -3.22
CA GLU A 222 -5.85 -3.83 -4.31
C GLU A 222 -5.72 -4.61 -5.64
N LEU A 223 -5.60 -5.95 -5.60
CA LEU A 223 -5.46 -6.78 -6.79
C LEU A 223 -6.44 -7.96 -6.82
N LEU A 224 -6.31 -8.94 -5.91
CA LEU A 224 -7.00 -10.23 -6.07
C LEU A 224 -8.53 -10.15 -6.06
N ASN A 225 -9.12 -9.14 -5.42
CA ASN A 225 -10.58 -8.94 -5.39
C ASN A 225 -11.07 -8.05 -6.54
N GLY A 226 -10.18 -7.40 -7.27
CA GLY A 226 -10.51 -6.50 -8.37
C GLY A 226 -10.26 -7.12 -9.75
N GLU A 227 -9.44 -8.17 -9.82
CA GLU A 227 -9.03 -8.81 -11.07
C GLU A 227 -9.61 -10.21 -11.21
N ILE A 228 -9.97 -10.57 -12.43
CA ILE A 228 -10.39 -11.91 -12.83
C ILE A 228 -9.28 -12.48 -13.69
N PHE A 229 -8.59 -13.50 -13.19
CA PHE A 229 -7.48 -14.14 -13.92
C PHE A 229 -8.02 -15.30 -14.78
N GLU A 230 -7.89 -15.19 -16.09
CA GLU A 230 -8.27 -16.26 -17.01
C GLU A 230 -7.27 -17.43 -16.96
N THR A 231 -5.99 -17.11 -16.93
CA THR A 231 -4.90 -18.10 -16.95
C THR A 231 -3.94 -17.94 -15.76
N LEU A 232 -3.19 -19.00 -15.47
CA LEU A 232 -2.12 -18.94 -14.48
C LEU A 232 -0.98 -18.00 -14.92
N PHE A 233 -0.70 -17.95 -16.22
CA PHE A 233 0.35 -17.10 -16.77
C PHE A 233 -0.01 -15.63 -16.60
N GLU A 234 -1.24 -15.25 -16.94
CA GLU A 234 -1.75 -13.90 -16.71
C GLU A 234 -1.67 -13.50 -15.24
N ALA A 235 -2.10 -14.40 -14.33
CA ALA A 235 -1.99 -14.16 -12.90
C ALA A 235 -0.54 -13.89 -12.47
N LYS A 236 0.43 -14.67 -12.97
CA LYS A 236 1.87 -14.46 -12.69
C LYS A 236 2.32 -13.08 -13.15
N VAL A 237 1.96 -12.66 -14.36
CA VAL A 237 2.36 -11.36 -14.92
C VAL A 237 1.77 -10.19 -14.13
N LEU A 238 0.44 -10.23 -13.88
CA LEU A 238 -0.25 -9.15 -13.17
C LEU A 238 0.17 -9.05 -11.70
N ILE A 239 0.39 -10.19 -11.04
CA ILE A 239 0.84 -10.23 -9.65
C ILE A 239 2.27 -9.71 -9.52
N GLU A 240 3.18 -10.07 -10.44
CA GLU A 240 4.55 -9.56 -10.43
C GLU A 240 4.60 -8.05 -10.73
N ARG A 241 3.77 -7.57 -11.67
CA ARG A 241 3.60 -6.12 -11.91
C ARG A 241 3.15 -5.41 -10.64
N TRP A 242 2.12 -5.93 -9.96
CA TRP A 242 1.63 -5.37 -8.71
C TRP A 242 2.70 -5.41 -7.61
N ARG A 243 3.51 -6.48 -7.49
CA ARG A 243 4.61 -6.58 -6.53
C ARG A 243 5.64 -5.47 -6.75
N LYS A 244 6.05 -5.25 -7.99
CA LYS A 244 6.96 -4.15 -8.34
C LYS A 244 6.37 -2.80 -7.97
N GLU A 245 5.13 -2.53 -8.37
CA GLU A 245 4.43 -1.29 -8.03
C GLU A 245 4.25 -1.12 -6.51
N TYR A 246 3.95 -2.19 -5.78
CA TYR A 246 3.88 -2.19 -4.34
C TYR A 246 5.20 -1.77 -3.68
N ASN A 247 6.33 -2.23 -4.20
CA ASN A 247 7.65 -1.95 -3.66
C ASN A 247 8.17 -0.56 -4.05
N THR A 248 7.98 -0.13 -5.31
CA THR A 248 8.65 1.05 -5.85
C THR A 248 7.80 2.31 -5.87
N PHE A 249 6.48 2.17 -5.94
CA PHE A 249 5.57 3.30 -6.16
C PHE A 249 4.53 3.48 -5.04
N ARG A 250 4.06 2.40 -4.43
CA ARG A 250 2.92 2.46 -3.51
C ARG A 250 3.24 3.19 -2.21
N PRO A 251 2.51 4.29 -1.84
CA PRO A 251 2.76 5.00 -0.59
C PRO A 251 2.37 4.19 0.64
N HIS A 252 3.29 4.02 1.60
CA HIS A 252 3.10 3.30 2.85
C HIS A 252 3.01 4.23 4.05
N SER A 253 1.89 4.23 4.75
CA SER A 253 1.70 5.10 5.92
C SER A 253 2.69 4.83 7.06
N ALA A 254 3.16 3.59 7.21
CA ALA A 254 4.16 3.21 8.21
C ALA A 254 5.58 3.69 7.85
N LEU A 255 5.82 4.06 6.59
CA LEU A 255 7.10 4.55 6.06
C LEU A 255 7.00 6.05 5.68
N GLY A 256 6.14 6.82 6.36
CA GLY A 256 5.97 8.23 6.04
C GLY A 256 5.38 8.50 4.65
N TYR A 257 4.67 7.54 4.09
CA TYR A 257 4.13 7.52 2.71
C TYR A 257 5.20 7.33 1.62
N LEU A 258 6.40 6.91 1.95
CA LEU A 258 7.37 6.43 0.97
C LEU A 258 7.08 4.98 0.59
N PRO A 259 7.47 4.52 -0.60
CA PRO A 259 7.43 3.11 -0.98
C PRO A 259 8.49 2.30 -0.20
N PRO A 260 8.32 0.95 -0.10
CA PRO A 260 9.24 0.08 0.65
C PRO A 260 10.67 0.03 0.08
N ALA A 261 10.79 -0.02 -1.23
CA ALA A 261 12.06 -0.08 -1.96
C ALA A 261 11.99 0.89 -3.15
N PRO A 262 12.12 2.21 -2.92
CA PRO A 262 12.13 3.18 -4.00
C PRO A 262 13.32 2.91 -4.92
N GLU A 263 13.08 2.86 -6.24
CA GLU A 263 14.16 2.76 -7.22
C GLU A 263 15.07 3.99 -7.09
N PRO A 264 16.40 3.84 -7.15
CA PRO A 264 17.29 4.98 -7.19
C PRO A 264 17.02 5.79 -8.46
N ILE A 265 16.86 7.09 -8.33
CA ILE A 265 16.46 8.04 -9.41
C ILE A 265 17.50 8.10 -10.56
N GLU A 266 18.67 7.48 -10.41
CA GLU A 266 19.77 7.57 -11.37
C GLU A 266 19.58 6.79 -12.69
N ALA A 267 18.59 5.90 -12.80
CA ALA A 267 18.43 5.06 -14.00
C ALA A 267 17.73 5.75 -15.20
N ILE A 268 17.13 6.92 -15.02
CA ILE A 268 16.30 7.56 -16.07
C ILE A 268 17.10 8.58 -16.91
N GLN A 269 18.24 9.08 -16.45
CA GLN A 269 18.99 10.12 -17.18
C GLN A 269 19.96 9.61 -18.25
N THR A 270 20.30 8.31 -18.28
CA THR A 270 21.31 7.79 -19.19
C THR A 270 20.79 7.37 -20.57
N VAL A 271 19.48 7.21 -20.75
CA VAL A 271 18.92 6.75 -22.05
C VAL A 271 18.64 7.92 -23.02
N SER A 272 18.41 9.13 -22.50
CA SER A 272 18.12 10.31 -23.35
C SER A 272 19.37 11.00 -23.93
N ALA A 273 20.55 10.79 -23.35
CA ALA A 273 21.78 11.45 -23.80
C ALA A 273 22.49 10.73 -24.96
N THR A 274 22.21 9.45 -25.20
CA THR A 274 22.88 8.66 -26.24
C THR A 274 22.23 8.77 -27.61
N LEU A 275 21.02 9.36 -27.72
CA LEU A 275 20.29 9.54 -28.97
C LEU A 275 20.48 10.90 -29.66
N GLN A 276 21.29 11.79 -29.11
CA GLN A 276 21.56 13.12 -29.70
C GLN A 276 22.96 13.29 -30.33
N LEU A 277 23.76 12.22 -30.46
CA LEU A 277 25.11 12.29 -31.04
C LEU A 277 25.28 11.46 -32.31
N SER A 278 24.19 11.14 -33.02
CA SER A 278 24.28 10.52 -34.36
C SER A 278 23.22 11.12 -35.28
N VAL A 279 23.45 12.38 -35.70
CA VAL A 279 22.96 12.94 -36.95
C VAL A 279 24.09 13.77 -37.54
#